data_57a15eecc668dcaf5a9ad76e99ce1990
#
_entry.id   57a15eecc668dcaf5a9ad76e99ce1990
#
_cell.length_a   1.000
_cell.length_b   1.000
_cell.length_c   1.000
_cell.angle_alpha   90.00
_cell.angle_beta   90.00
_cell.angle_gamma   90.00
#
_symmetry.space_group_name_H-M   'P 1'
#
loop_
_entity.id
_entity.type
_entity.pdbx_description
1 polymer ?
#
loop_
_entity_poly.entity_id
_entity_poly.type
_entity_poly.pdbx_seq_one_letter_code
_entity_poly.pdbx_strand_id
1 'polypeptide(L)'
;MRANNLTLLTDLYELTMMQGYFKNPTNQTVIFDMFYRTNPCGGAFAITAGLEQMIEYIENLKFTDEDIEYLRSLNTFEEDFLEYLSNFRFTGDIYAIPEGTVVFPREPLVKVVAPIMEAQLVETAILNIINHQSLIATKAARVCYAAKGDAIMEFGLRRAQGPDAGIFGARAAIIGGCAGTSCVLCLLYTSDAADE
;
A
#
# COMPACT_ATOMS: atom_id res chain seq x y z
N MET A 1 9.89 -1.04 17.60
CA MET A 1 9.44 -1.66 16.33
C MET A 1 10.58 -1.47 15.35
N ARG A 2 10.98 -2.51 14.62
CA ARG A 2 11.79 -2.30 13.42
C ARG A 2 11.00 -1.30 12.57
N ALA A 3 11.65 -0.24 12.09
CA ALA A 3 11.11 0.49 10.95
C ALA A 3 10.87 -0.60 9.90
N ASN A 4 9.60 -0.88 9.61
CA ASN A 4 9.27 -2.03 8.79
C ASN A 4 9.74 -1.73 7.37
N ASN A 5 10.95 -2.17 7.06
CA ASN A 5 11.37 -2.27 5.67
C ASN A 5 10.43 -3.30 5.01
N LEU A 6 9.49 -2.81 4.21
CA LEU A 6 8.52 -3.63 3.49
C LEU A 6 9.03 -4.05 2.10
N THR A 7 10.32 -3.92 1.82
CA THR A 7 10.92 -4.22 0.50
C THR A 7 10.63 -5.65 0.04
N LEU A 8 10.57 -6.62 0.98
CA LEU A 8 10.20 -8.00 0.69
C LEU A 8 8.68 -8.27 0.75
N LEU A 9 7.84 -7.24 0.89
CA LEU A 9 6.39 -7.39 0.76
C LEU A 9 6.00 -7.46 -0.72
N THR A 10 6.44 -8.52 -1.36
CA THR A 10 6.21 -8.82 -2.78
C THR A 10 6.01 -10.32 -2.96
N ASP A 11 5.34 -10.73 -4.01
CA ASP A 11 5.19 -12.14 -4.34
C ASP A 11 6.48 -12.69 -4.99
N LEU A 12 6.84 -13.93 -4.68
CA LEU A 12 8.08 -14.52 -5.18
C LEU A 12 8.17 -14.51 -6.71
N TYR A 13 7.02 -14.67 -7.40
CA TYR A 13 7.00 -14.66 -8.86
C TYR A 13 7.43 -13.30 -9.44
N GLU A 14 7.19 -12.20 -8.74
CA GLU A 14 7.59 -10.86 -9.18
C GLU A 14 9.12 -10.76 -9.24
N LEU A 15 9.83 -11.25 -8.22
CA LEU A 15 11.29 -11.28 -8.21
C LEU A 15 11.86 -12.22 -9.28
N THR A 16 11.22 -13.38 -9.51
CA THR A 16 11.67 -14.30 -10.58
C THR A 16 11.43 -13.73 -11.98
N MET A 17 10.33 -12.99 -12.18
CA MET A 17 10.07 -12.25 -13.41
C MET A 17 11.10 -11.12 -13.60
N MET A 18 11.40 -10.36 -12.53
CA MET A 18 12.45 -9.33 -12.57
C MET A 18 13.80 -9.90 -12.99
N GLN A 19 14.21 -11.06 -12.46
CA GLN A 19 15.43 -11.73 -12.91
C GLN A 19 15.37 -12.10 -14.40
N GLY A 20 14.20 -12.51 -14.88
CA GLY A 20 13.98 -12.78 -16.31
C GLY A 20 14.16 -11.52 -17.17
N TYR A 21 13.65 -10.38 -16.74
CA TYR A 21 13.84 -9.08 -17.41
C TYR A 21 15.29 -8.60 -17.33
N PHE A 22 15.95 -8.80 -16.21
CA PHE A 22 17.34 -8.45 -16.01
C PHE A 22 18.27 -9.18 -16.99
N LYS A 23 18.02 -10.46 -17.22
CA LYS A 23 18.81 -11.29 -18.18
C LYS A 23 18.50 -11.00 -19.64
N ASN A 24 17.28 -10.60 -19.93
CA ASN A 24 16.85 -10.27 -21.27
C ASN A 24 16.60 -8.76 -21.30
N PRO A 25 17.56 -7.93 -21.73
CA PRO A 25 17.52 -6.47 -21.54
C PRO A 25 16.29 -5.85 -22.21
N THR A 26 15.21 -5.83 -21.47
CA THR A 26 13.92 -5.24 -21.80
C THR A 26 13.55 -4.20 -20.72
N ASN A 27 14.50 -3.36 -20.33
CA ASN A 27 14.26 -2.30 -19.36
C ASN A 27 13.42 -1.18 -19.97
N GLN A 28 12.23 -1.55 -20.45
CA GLN A 28 11.26 -0.62 -21.02
C GLN A 28 10.52 0.09 -19.89
N THR A 29 10.24 1.38 -20.09
CA THR A 29 9.27 2.09 -19.26
C THR A 29 7.87 1.53 -19.55
N VAL A 30 7.17 1.14 -18.50
CA VAL A 30 5.81 0.61 -18.55
C VAL A 30 4.86 1.49 -17.73
N ILE A 31 3.57 1.32 -17.96
CA ILE A 31 2.51 1.97 -17.20
C ILE A 31 1.66 0.87 -16.58
N PHE A 32 1.59 0.86 -15.25
CA PHE A 32 0.72 -0.03 -14.48
C PHE A 32 -0.37 0.81 -13.81
N ASP A 33 -1.62 0.42 -14.02
CA ASP A 33 -2.77 1.05 -13.38
C ASP A 33 -3.37 0.13 -12.31
N MET A 34 -3.37 0.59 -11.06
CA MET A 34 -4.11 -0.05 -9.99
C MET A 34 -5.56 0.41 -10.01
N PHE A 35 -6.51 -0.54 -9.98
CA PHE A 35 -7.94 -0.28 -9.84
C PHE A 35 -8.64 -1.42 -9.08
N TYR A 36 -9.85 -1.18 -8.59
CA TYR A 36 -10.67 -2.25 -8.05
C TYR A 36 -11.79 -2.67 -9.02
N ARG A 37 -12.20 -3.94 -8.94
CA ARG A 37 -13.07 -4.56 -9.96
C ARG A 37 -14.55 -4.36 -9.69
N THR A 38 -14.95 -4.44 -8.41
CA THR A 38 -16.35 -4.41 -7.98
C THR A 38 -16.48 -3.66 -6.67
N ASN A 39 -17.59 -2.96 -6.50
CA ASN A 39 -17.85 -2.22 -5.25
C ASN A 39 -17.90 -3.15 -4.03
N PRO A 40 -17.22 -2.79 -2.93
CA PRO A 40 -17.23 -3.62 -1.72
C PRO A 40 -18.62 -3.64 -1.08
N CYS A 41 -18.98 -4.79 -0.50
CA CYS A 41 -20.21 -4.98 0.28
C CYS A 41 -21.50 -4.59 -0.45
N GLY A 42 -21.58 -4.73 -1.78
CA GLY A 42 -22.76 -4.35 -2.57
C GLY A 42 -23.06 -2.83 -2.55
N GLY A 43 -22.04 -2.01 -2.27
CA GLY A 43 -22.15 -0.55 -2.30
C GLY A 43 -22.15 0.02 -3.72
N ALA A 44 -22.24 1.36 -3.84
CA ALA A 44 -22.24 2.07 -5.10
C ALA A 44 -20.89 2.72 -5.44
N PHE A 45 -19.96 2.82 -4.46
CA PHE A 45 -18.68 3.50 -4.57
C PHE A 45 -17.67 2.92 -3.58
N ALA A 46 -16.42 3.36 -3.67
CA ALA A 46 -15.41 3.19 -2.64
C ALA A 46 -14.81 4.55 -2.25
N ILE A 47 -14.13 4.59 -1.10
CA ILE A 47 -13.33 5.73 -0.63
C ILE A 47 -11.86 5.31 -0.70
N THR A 48 -11.02 6.12 -1.34
CA THR A 48 -9.57 5.86 -1.41
C THR A 48 -8.91 6.12 -0.05
N ALA A 49 -8.01 5.23 0.36
CA ALA A 49 -7.14 5.42 1.52
C ALA A 49 -5.89 4.53 1.40
N GLY A 50 -4.80 4.90 2.07
CA GLY A 50 -3.53 4.18 2.08
C GLY A 50 -2.42 4.87 1.28
N LEU A 51 -2.67 6.04 0.70
CA LEU A 51 -1.69 6.75 -0.12
C LEU A 51 -0.45 7.16 0.68
N GLU A 52 -0.61 7.66 1.90
CA GLU A 52 0.51 8.06 2.77
C GLU A 52 1.44 6.88 3.04
N GLN A 53 0.90 5.74 3.49
CA GLN A 53 1.70 4.54 3.73
C GLN A 53 2.37 4.02 2.45
N MET A 54 1.69 4.13 1.30
CA MET A 54 2.27 3.76 0.00
C MET A 54 3.45 4.66 -0.35
N ILE A 55 3.36 5.97 -0.10
CA ILE A 55 4.48 6.91 -0.32
C ILE A 55 5.65 6.56 0.59
N GLU A 56 5.41 6.37 1.89
CA GLU A 56 6.45 5.95 2.83
C GLU A 56 7.14 4.64 2.39
N TYR A 57 6.36 3.66 1.90
CA TYR A 57 6.91 2.42 1.37
C TYR A 57 7.86 2.68 0.21
N ILE A 58 7.44 3.47 -0.79
CA ILE A 58 8.25 3.76 -1.99
C ILE A 58 9.53 4.54 -1.64
N GLU A 59 9.43 5.54 -0.76
CA GLU A 59 10.57 6.37 -0.34
C GLU A 59 11.61 5.56 0.45
N ASN A 60 11.17 4.54 1.20
CA ASN A 60 12.03 3.68 2.00
C ASN A 60 12.40 2.36 1.30
N LEU A 61 12.01 2.17 0.04
CA LEU A 61 12.23 0.94 -0.71
C LEU A 61 13.73 0.69 -0.93
N LYS A 62 14.25 -0.28 -0.20
CA LYS A 62 15.68 -0.61 -0.24
C LYS A 62 15.90 -2.04 0.27
N PHE A 63 16.57 -2.86 -0.53
CA PHE A 63 17.06 -4.15 -0.05
C PHE A 63 18.22 -3.95 0.92
N THR A 64 18.11 -4.55 2.10
CA THR A 64 19.18 -4.61 3.09
C THR A 64 20.12 -5.78 2.80
N ASP A 65 21.29 -5.80 3.44
CA ASP A 65 22.21 -6.95 3.32
C ASP A 65 21.53 -8.24 3.84
N GLU A 66 20.69 -8.14 4.88
CA GLU A 66 19.91 -9.27 5.41
C GLU A 66 18.89 -9.79 4.38
N ASP A 67 18.24 -8.89 3.63
CA ASP A 67 17.29 -9.26 2.58
C ASP A 67 18.02 -10.00 1.44
N ILE A 68 19.18 -9.50 1.03
CA ILE A 68 19.99 -10.13 -0.03
C ILE A 68 20.48 -11.51 0.41
N GLU A 69 20.98 -11.67 1.63
CA GLU A 69 21.40 -12.96 2.17
C GLU A 69 20.24 -13.96 2.23
N TYR A 70 19.03 -13.49 2.63
CA TYR A 70 17.85 -14.32 2.61
C TYR A 70 17.50 -14.78 1.18
N LEU A 71 17.47 -13.86 0.21
CA LEU A 71 17.19 -14.21 -1.19
C LEU A 71 18.24 -15.16 -1.76
N ARG A 72 19.52 -14.97 -1.41
CA ARG A 72 20.62 -15.89 -1.79
C ARG A 72 20.37 -17.30 -1.25
N SER A 73 19.90 -17.42 -0.01
CA SER A 73 19.62 -18.71 0.63
C SER A 73 18.52 -19.54 -0.08
N LEU A 74 17.65 -18.88 -0.86
CA LEU A 74 16.61 -19.57 -1.62
C LEU A 74 17.19 -20.37 -2.83
N ASN A 75 18.44 -20.14 -3.22
CA ASN A 75 19.09 -20.76 -4.37
C ASN A 75 18.31 -20.66 -5.70
N THR A 76 17.51 -19.58 -5.84
CA THR A 76 16.67 -19.31 -7.00
C THR A 76 17.23 -18.19 -7.85
N PHE A 77 17.98 -17.28 -7.23
CA PHE A 77 18.49 -16.05 -7.84
C PHE A 77 19.98 -16.16 -8.11
N GLU A 78 20.40 -15.57 -9.24
CA GLU A 78 21.81 -15.51 -9.62
C GLU A 78 22.50 -14.32 -8.96
N GLU A 79 23.81 -14.40 -8.75
CA GLU A 79 24.57 -13.44 -7.96
C GLU A 79 24.56 -12.03 -8.57
N ASP A 80 24.64 -11.92 -9.89
CA ASP A 80 24.58 -10.65 -10.61
C ASP A 80 23.22 -9.94 -10.44
N PHE A 81 22.12 -10.71 -10.38
CA PHE A 81 20.81 -10.15 -10.07
C PHE A 81 20.69 -9.73 -8.59
N LEU A 82 21.26 -10.49 -7.65
CA LEU A 82 21.32 -10.10 -6.25
C LEU A 82 22.14 -8.82 -6.04
N GLU A 83 23.24 -8.67 -6.76
CA GLU A 83 24.03 -7.43 -6.78
C GLU A 83 23.23 -6.25 -7.35
N TYR A 84 22.44 -6.45 -8.39
CA TYR A 84 21.51 -5.45 -8.90
C TYR A 84 20.48 -5.04 -7.82
N LEU A 85 19.86 -6.00 -7.12
CA LEU A 85 18.90 -5.72 -6.07
C LEU A 85 19.51 -4.94 -4.90
N SER A 86 20.76 -5.22 -4.51
CA SER A 86 21.44 -4.49 -3.43
C SER A 86 21.59 -2.99 -3.70
N ASN A 87 21.65 -2.62 -4.99
CA ASN A 87 21.73 -1.24 -5.46
C ASN A 87 20.39 -0.68 -5.94
N PHE A 88 19.30 -1.43 -5.78
CA PHE A 88 17.98 -1.04 -6.27
C PHE A 88 17.51 0.29 -5.69
N ARG A 89 16.89 1.10 -6.54
CA ARG A 89 16.16 2.32 -6.17
C ARG A 89 14.96 2.46 -7.11
N PHE A 90 13.86 2.91 -6.56
CA PHE A 90 12.72 3.30 -7.38
C PHE A 90 12.99 4.67 -8.01
N THR A 91 12.87 4.77 -9.33
CA THR A 91 13.14 5.99 -10.11
C THR A 91 11.95 6.43 -10.96
N GLY A 92 10.85 5.68 -10.90
CA GLY A 92 9.64 5.96 -11.65
C GLY A 92 8.78 7.09 -11.06
N ASP A 93 7.73 7.43 -11.78
CA ASP A 93 6.71 8.38 -11.35
C ASP A 93 5.45 7.65 -10.88
N ILE A 94 4.80 8.18 -9.83
CA ILE A 94 3.53 7.69 -9.32
C ILE A 94 2.50 8.82 -9.34
N TYR A 95 1.35 8.54 -9.94
CA TYR A 95 0.18 9.41 -9.94
C TYR A 95 -0.94 8.71 -9.17
N ALA A 96 -1.56 9.38 -8.21
CA ALA A 96 -2.59 8.76 -7.38
C ALA A 96 -3.75 9.72 -7.11
N ILE A 97 -4.93 9.15 -6.90
CA ILE A 97 -6.10 9.90 -6.44
C ILE A 97 -5.92 10.22 -4.96
N PRO A 98 -6.16 11.46 -4.50
CA PRO A 98 -6.07 11.83 -3.09
C PRO A 98 -6.95 10.98 -2.20
N GLU A 99 -6.49 10.73 -0.96
CA GLU A 99 -7.27 9.99 0.04
C GLU A 99 -8.59 10.70 0.35
N GLY A 100 -9.59 9.92 0.76
CA GLY A 100 -10.93 10.41 1.04
C GLY A 100 -11.79 10.67 -0.20
N THR A 101 -11.25 10.49 -1.40
CA THR A 101 -12.00 10.69 -2.65
C THR A 101 -12.95 9.52 -2.92
N VAL A 102 -14.18 9.84 -3.35
CA VAL A 102 -15.13 8.84 -3.86
C VAL A 102 -14.68 8.38 -5.24
N VAL A 103 -14.61 7.07 -5.41
CA VAL A 103 -14.16 6.43 -6.67
C VAL A 103 -15.07 5.28 -7.08
N PHE A 104 -14.98 4.89 -8.33
CA PHE A 104 -15.83 3.85 -8.92
C PHE A 104 -15.00 2.70 -9.51
N PRO A 105 -15.61 1.52 -9.72
CA PRO A 105 -14.90 0.37 -10.26
C PRO A 105 -14.22 0.67 -11.59
N ARG A 106 -13.00 0.14 -11.77
CA ARG A 106 -12.16 0.25 -12.98
C ARG A 106 -11.59 1.65 -13.26
N GLU A 107 -11.79 2.61 -12.37
CA GLU A 107 -11.04 3.86 -12.41
C GLU A 107 -9.60 3.62 -11.89
N PRO A 108 -8.56 4.10 -12.56
CA PRO A 108 -7.19 4.03 -12.04
C PRO A 108 -7.06 4.83 -10.75
N LEU A 109 -6.79 4.17 -9.63
CA LEU A 109 -6.56 4.79 -8.32
C LEU A 109 -5.11 5.23 -8.17
N VAL A 110 -4.20 4.40 -8.66
CA VAL A 110 -2.75 4.65 -8.70
C VAL A 110 -2.25 4.25 -10.09
N LYS A 111 -1.43 5.09 -10.67
CA LYS A 111 -0.70 4.84 -11.91
C LYS A 111 0.79 4.89 -11.63
N VAL A 112 1.50 3.82 -11.96
CA VAL A 112 2.96 3.72 -11.87
C VAL A 112 3.55 3.80 -13.27
N VAL A 113 4.44 4.75 -13.52
CA VAL A 113 5.19 4.92 -14.77
C VAL A 113 6.67 4.71 -14.45
N ALA A 114 7.20 3.55 -14.74
CA ALA A 114 8.55 3.17 -14.29
C ALA A 114 9.19 2.15 -15.24
N PRO A 115 10.53 1.93 -15.13
CA PRO A 115 11.17 0.74 -15.69
C PRO A 115 10.45 -0.54 -15.22
N ILE A 116 10.32 -1.52 -16.12
CA ILE A 116 9.47 -2.70 -15.87
C ILE A 116 9.80 -3.44 -14.57
N MET A 117 11.08 -3.56 -14.21
CA MET A 117 11.49 -4.23 -12.97
C MET A 117 11.04 -3.44 -11.72
N GLU A 118 11.09 -2.12 -11.78
CA GLU A 118 10.65 -1.26 -10.68
C GLU A 118 9.12 -1.31 -10.51
N ALA A 119 8.37 -1.20 -11.63
CA ALA A 119 6.92 -1.31 -11.62
C ALA A 119 6.44 -2.68 -11.12
N GLN A 120 7.14 -3.76 -11.50
CA GLN A 120 6.84 -5.12 -11.07
C GLN A 120 7.02 -5.30 -9.56
N LEU A 121 8.12 -4.82 -8.99
CA LEU A 121 8.44 -4.99 -7.58
C LEU A 121 7.40 -4.36 -6.65
N VAL A 122 6.86 -3.20 -7.02
CA VAL A 122 5.97 -2.44 -6.13
C VAL A 122 4.50 -2.86 -6.20
N GLU A 123 4.13 -3.73 -7.14
CA GLU A 123 2.75 -4.14 -7.41
C GLU A 123 2.05 -4.67 -6.16
N THR A 124 2.57 -5.74 -5.56
CA THR A 124 1.92 -6.41 -4.42
C THR A 124 1.74 -5.48 -3.22
N ALA A 125 2.77 -4.71 -2.88
CA ALA A 125 2.71 -3.80 -1.72
C ALA A 125 1.67 -2.69 -1.93
N ILE A 126 1.65 -2.06 -3.11
CA ILE A 126 0.67 -1.02 -3.46
C ILE A 126 -0.75 -1.58 -3.38
N LEU A 127 -1.00 -2.74 -4.00
CA LEU A 127 -2.30 -3.39 -3.98
C LEU A 127 -2.74 -3.72 -2.56
N ASN A 128 -1.86 -4.28 -1.73
CA ASN A 128 -2.17 -4.66 -0.34
C ASN A 128 -2.51 -3.45 0.53
N ILE A 129 -1.68 -2.41 0.49
CA ILE A 129 -1.83 -1.19 1.30
C ILE A 129 -3.14 -0.46 0.95
N ILE A 130 -3.34 -0.15 -0.31
CA ILE A 130 -4.51 0.61 -0.78
C ILE A 130 -5.79 -0.20 -0.62
N ASN A 131 -5.77 -1.51 -0.92
CA ASN A 131 -6.95 -2.37 -0.76
C ASN A 131 -7.44 -2.41 0.69
N HIS A 132 -6.56 -2.69 1.65
CA HIS A 132 -6.95 -2.78 3.07
C HIS A 132 -7.58 -1.48 3.56
N GLN A 133 -6.88 -0.36 3.38
CA GLN A 133 -7.33 0.92 3.91
C GLN A 133 -8.57 1.44 3.20
N SER A 134 -8.66 1.29 1.86
CA SER A 134 -9.84 1.71 1.11
C SER A 134 -11.10 0.92 1.49
N LEU A 135 -10.98 -0.39 1.76
CA LEU A 135 -12.11 -1.21 2.24
C LEU A 135 -12.62 -0.72 3.60
N ILE A 136 -11.72 -0.39 4.54
CA ILE A 136 -12.08 0.13 5.85
C ILE A 136 -12.70 1.53 5.74
N ALA A 137 -12.06 2.45 5.00
CA ALA A 137 -12.58 3.80 4.78
C ALA A 137 -13.98 3.78 4.15
N THR A 138 -14.19 2.92 3.14
CA THR A 138 -15.49 2.74 2.50
C THR A 138 -16.55 2.23 3.49
N LYS A 139 -16.20 1.26 4.33
CA LYS A 139 -17.10 0.73 5.36
C LYS A 139 -17.44 1.80 6.38
N ALA A 140 -16.46 2.56 6.85
CA ALA A 140 -16.62 3.65 7.79
C ALA A 140 -17.54 4.74 7.21
N ALA A 141 -17.31 5.18 5.97
CA ALA A 141 -18.13 6.18 5.30
C ALA A 141 -19.61 5.76 5.22
N ARG A 142 -19.88 4.48 4.95
CA ARG A 142 -21.27 3.97 4.93
C ARG A 142 -21.92 3.97 6.32
N VAL A 143 -21.15 3.64 7.36
CA VAL A 143 -21.65 3.68 8.74
C VAL A 143 -21.92 5.12 9.16
N CYS A 144 -20.99 6.05 8.90
CA CYS A 144 -21.17 7.47 9.19
C CYS A 144 -22.37 8.07 8.44
N TYR A 145 -22.56 7.71 7.18
CA TYR A 145 -23.73 8.13 6.41
C TYR A 145 -25.05 7.62 7.03
N ALA A 146 -25.07 6.36 7.47
CA ALA A 146 -26.25 5.76 8.11
C ALA A 146 -26.55 6.37 9.49
N ALA A 147 -25.56 6.93 10.16
CA ALA A 147 -25.69 7.59 11.47
C ALA A 147 -26.35 8.98 11.41
N LYS A 148 -26.59 9.53 10.21
CA LYS A 148 -27.36 10.77 9.98
C LYS A 148 -26.88 11.98 10.80
N GLY A 149 -25.57 12.08 11.03
CA GLY A 149 -24.95 13.19 11.75
C GLY A 149 -24.51 12.85 13.18
N ASP A 150 -24.87 11.69 13.70
CA ASP A 150 -24.32 11.23 14.98
C ASP A 150 -22.84 10.91 14.83
N ALA A 151 -22.03 11.25 15.84
CA ALA A 151 -20.60 10.99 15.85
C ALA A 151 -20.32 9.47 15.96
N ILE A 152 -19.57 8.94 15.01
CA ILE A 152 -19.13 7.54 15.00
C ILE A 152 -17.69 7.44 15.50
N MET A 153 -17.46 6.55 16.47
CA MET A 153 -16.15 6.25 17.03
C MET A 153 -15.67 4.86 16.58
N GLU A 154 -14.43 4.76 16.12
CA GLU A 154 -13.79 3.50 15.74
C GLU A 154 -13.23 2.79 16.99
N PHE A 155 -13.68 1.57 17.28
CA PHE A 155 -13.24 0.73 18.41
C PHE A 155 -12.85 -0.70 17.99
N GLY A 156 -12.41 -0.88 16.74
CA GLY A 156 -12.12 -2.18 16.15
C GLY A 156 -10.74 -2.77 16.46
N LEU A 157 -9.82 -2.01 17.08
CA LEU A 157 -8.40 -2.40 17.25
C LEU A 157 -8.22 -3.85 17.72
N ARG A 158 -8.93 -4.27 18.78
CA ARG A 158 -8.82 -5.63 19.35
C ARG A 158 -9.40 -6.75 18.46
N ARG A 159 -10.04 -6.41 17.33
CA ARG A 159 -10.68 -7.33 16.40
C ARG A 159 -10.02 -7.32 15.01
N ALA A 160 -8.99 -6.51 14.84
CA ALA A 160 -8.24 -6.43 13.59
C ALA A 160 -7.37 -7.68 13.36
N GLN A 161 -7.02 -7.95 12.12
CA GLN A 161 -6.17 -9.06 11.72
C GLN A 161 -4.67 -8.70 11.87
N GLY A 162 -4.24 -8.41 13.08
CA GLY A 162 -2.89 -8.04 13.44
C GLY A 162 -2.72 -6.57 13.81
N PRO A 163 -1.58 -6.19 14.41
CA PRO A 163 -1.33 -4.83 14.90
C PRO A 163 -1.41 -3.78 13.79
N ASP A 164 -0.76 -4.03 12.66
CA ASP A 164 -0.74 -3.09 11.53
C ASP A 164 -2.13 -2.89 10.94
N ALA A 165 -2.91 -3.96 10.78
CA ALA A 165 -4.30 -3.88 10.35
C ALA A 165 -5.16 -3.03 11.32
N GLY A 166 -4.85 -3.06 12.62
CA GLY A 166 -5.51 -2.23 13.62
C GLY A 166 -5.17 -0.75 13.50
N ILE A 167 -3.89 -0.44 13.33
CA ILE A 167 -3.38 0.94 13.23
C ILE A 167 -3.89 1.60 11.94
N PHE A 168 -3.60 0.98 10.80
CA PHE A 168 -4.01 1.52 9.50
C PHE A 168 -5.53 1.45 9.27
N GLY A 169 -6.21 0.48 9.89
CA GLY A 169 -7.67 0.42 9.91
C GLY A 169 -8.28 1.59 10.68
N ALA A 170 -7.72 1.96 11.83
CA ALA A 170 -8.15 3.12 12.61
C ALA A 170 -7.98 4.43 11.81
N ARG A 171 -6.80 4.63 11.18
CA ARG A 171 -6.54 5.77 10.30
C ARG A 171 -7.55 5.83 9.13
N ALA A 172 -7.74 4.71 8.46
CA ALA A 172 -8.69 4.63 7.34
C ALA A 172 -10.14 4.92 7.76
N ALA A 173 -10.54 4.54 8.97
CA ALA A 173 -11.85 4.85 9.49
C ALA A 173 -12.05 6.36 9.72
N ILE A 174 -11.02 7.09 10.16
CA ILE A 174 -11.03 8.56 10.25
C ILE A 174 -11.20 9.18 8.86
N ILE A 175 -10.44 8.72 7.85
CA ILE A 175 -10.59 9.16 6.46
C ILE A 175 -12.03 8.89 5.96
N GLY A 176 -12.62 7.79 6.38
CA GLY A 176 -14.02 7.43 6.09
C GLY A 176 -15.07 8.24 6.83
N GLY A 177 -14.68 9.18 7.72
CA GLY A 177 -15.59 10.11 8.41
C GLY A 177 -15.88 9.77 9.87
N CYS A 178 -15.19 8.79 10.47
CA CYS A 178 -15.29 8.57 11.92
C CYS A 178 -14.73 9.78 12.67
N ALA A 179 -15.41 10.17 13.75
CA ALA A 179 -15.04 11.33 14.58
C ALA A 179 -13.82 11.07 15.47
N GLY A 180 -13.42 9.82 15.66
CA GLY A 180 -12.27 9.44 16.46
C GLY A 180 -12.06 7.94 16.52
N THR A 181 -10.95 7.53 17.14
CA THR A 181 -10.58 6.13 17.36
C THR A 181 -10.12 5.89 18.79
N SER A 182 -10.24 4.67 19.27
CA SER A 182 -9.64 4.22 20.54
C SER A 182 -8.18 3.76 20.39
N CYS A 183 -7.64 3.75 19.17
CA CYS A 183 -6.26 3.35 18.90
C CYS A 183 -5.27 4.44 19.30
N VAL A 184 -4.67 4.35 20.49
CA VAL A 184 -3.75 5.37 21.02
C VAL A 184 -2.55 5.58 20.08
N LEU A 185 -2.01 4.51 19.49
CA LEU A 185 -0.88 4.64 18.56
C LEU A 185 -1.28 5.36 17.27
N CYS A 186 -2.50 5.16 16.78
CA CYS A 186 -3.02 5.88 15.62
C CYS A 186 -3.20 7.39 15.91
N LEU A 187 -3.57 7.77 17.14
CA LEU A 187 -3.72 9.18 17.53
C LEU A 187 -2.41 9.97 17.44
N LEU A 188 -1.26 9.33 17.62
CA LEU A 188 0.04 9.97 17.42
C LEU A 188 0.28 10.37 15.96
N TYR A 189 -0.21 9.55 15.02
CA TYR A 189 -0.06 9.81 13.58
C TYR A 189 -1.09 10.79 13.02
N THR A 190 -2.22 10.99 13.71
CA THR A 190 -3.29 11.90 13.25
C THR A 190 -3.20 13.28 13.87
N SER A 191 -2.48 13.46 14.98
CA SER A 191 -2.30 14.77 15.64
C SER A 191 -1.31 15.66 14.89
N ASP A 192 -0.29 15.09 14.24
CA ASP A 192 0.69 15.88 13.47
C ASP A 192 0.09 16.46 12.18
N ALA A 193 -0.97 15.84 11.63
CA ALA A 193 -1.66 16.33 10.43
C ALA A 193 -2.70 17.43 10.69
N ALA A 194 -3.00 17.75 11.96
CA ALA A 194 -3.97 18.76 12.33
C ALA A 194 -3.34 20.13 12.65
N ASP A 195 -2.01 20.20 12.72
CA ASP A 195 -1.25 21.41 13.07
C ASP A 195 -0.55 22.07 11.85
N GLU A 196 -0.77 21.58 10.63
CA GLU A 196 -0.41 22.22 9.36
C GLU A 196 -1.67 22.77 8.63
#